data_3343ffacbd918e931b7ba01854af3351
#
_entry.id   3343ffacbd918e931b7ba01854af3351
#
_cell.length_a   1.000
_cell.length_b   1.000
_cell.length_c   1.000
_cell.angle_alpha   90.00
_cell.angle_beta   90.00
_cell.angle_gamma   90.00
#
_symmetry.space_group_name_H-M   'P 1'
#
loop_
_entity.id
_entity.type
_entity.pdbx_description
1 polymer ?
#
loop_
_entity_poly.entity_id
_entity_poly.type
_entity_poly.pdbx_seq_one_letter_code
_entity_poly.pdbx_strand_id
1 'polypeptide(L)'
;FRSEPVAGSHEVSGYQADIGQQYWGCLYDESRRKKVLAGPTAETAAAIDKTGWNEYTIRAQGNFVELRLNGVRTVHFIETENVLRRGFIALQVHSGPKIEVHFKDVQIREL
;
A
#
# COMPACT_ATOMS: atom_id res chain seq x y z
N PHE A 1 -2.77 -4.25 -3.43
CA PHE A 1 -3.48 -4.07 -4.72
C PHE A 1 -2.65 -4.63 -5.87
N ARG A 2 -3.34 -4.96 -6.98
CA ARG A 2 -2.73 -5.70 -8.10
C ARG A 2 -2.04 -6.99 -7.62
N SER A 3 -2.72 -7.72 -6.78
CA SER A 3 -2.17 -8.81 -6.01
C SER A 3 -2.68 -10.16 -6.50
N GLU A 4 -1.89 -11.19 -6.22
CA GLU A 4 -2.22 -12.59 -6.50
C GLU A 4 -1.85 -13.48 -5.32
N PRO A 5 -2.51 -14.64 -5.16
CA PRO A 5 -2.14 -15.59 -4.12
C PRO A 5 -0.74 -16.15 -4.35
N VAL A 6 -0.03 -16.45 -3.27
CA VAL A 6 1.21 -17.23 -3.32
C VAL A 6 0.84 -18.70 -3.12
N ALA A 7 1.22 -19.55 -4.09
CA ALA A 7 0.89 -20.97 -4.05
C ALA A 7 1.46 -21.66 -2.80
N GLY A 8 0.64 -22.46 -2.11
CA GLY A 8 1.03 -23.17 -0.89
C GLY A 8 1.21 -22.28 0.35
N SER A 9 0.77 -21.04 0.30
CA SER A 9 0.90 -20.07 1.39
C SER A 9 -0.40 -19.30 1.63
N HIS A 10 -0.54 -18.69 2.79
CA HIS A 10 -1.58 -17.70 3.07
C HIS A 10 -1.15 -16.27 2.66
N GLU A 11 0.05 -16.12 2.14
CA GLU A 11 0.60 -14.85 1.70
C GLU A 11 0.01 -14.40 0.36
N VAL A 12 0.14 -13.10 0.12
CA VAL A 12 -0.29 -12.42 -1.10
C VAL A 12 0.90 -11.68 -1.69
N SER A 13 1.09 -11.81 -2.99
CA SER A 13 2.15 -11.12 -3.72
C SER A 13 1.59 -9.92 -4.46
N GLY A 14 2.21 -8.77 -4.33
CA GLY A 14 1.80 -7.55 -5.02
C GLY A 14 2.21 -6.27 -4.31
N TYR A 15 1.69 -5.15 -4.79
CA TYR A 15 1.93 -3.86 -4.17
C TYR A 15 1.13 -3.71 -2.87
N GLN A 16 1.78 -3.18 -1.86
CA GLN A 16 1.20 -2.88 -0.56
C GLN A 16 1.29 -1.39 -0.30
N ALA A 17 0.13 -0.76 -0.09
CA ALA A 17 0.06 0.60 0.43
C ALA A 17 0.05 0.49 1.95
N ASP A 18 1.16 0.79 2.56
CA ASP A 18 1.45 0.38 3.92
C ASP A 18 1.01 1.37 4.98
N ILE A 19 0.64 0.83 6.13
CA ILE A 19 0.39 1.56 7.38
C ILE A 19 1.07 0.82 8.54
N GLY A 20 1.48 1.56 9.54
CA GLY A 20 2.07 1.01 10.76
C GLY A 20 3.59 1.08 10.81
N GLN A 21 4.11 1.13 12.02
CA GLN A 21 5.55 1.21 12.31
C GLN A 21 6.28 2.28 11.49
N GLN A 22 7.37 1.90 10.83
CA GLN A 22 8.13 2.81 9.95
C GLN A 22 7.62 2.85 8.51
N TYR A 23 6.57 2.10 8.18
CA TYR A 23 6.10 1.91 6.80
C TYR A 23 4.94 2.82 6.39
N TRP A 24 4.47 3.69 7.28
CA TRP A 24 3.36 4.59 6.98
C TRP A 24 3.54 5.34 5.67
N GLY A 25 2.59 5.15 4.76
CA GLY A 25 2.58 5.82 3.46
C GLY A 25 3.57 5.28 2.44
N CYS A 26 4.23 4.16 2.73
CA CYS A 26 5.15 3.51 1.81
C CYS A 26 4.43 2.63 0.79
N LEU A 27 5.04 2.49 -0.37
CA LEU A 27 4.74 1.45 -1.34
C LEU A 27 5.76 0.33 -1.15
N TYR A 28 5.27 -0.82 -0.69
CA TYR A 28 6.07 -2.02 -0.49
C TYR A 28 5.71 -3.09 -1.52
N ASP A 29 6.66 -3.92 -1.89
CA ASP A 29 6.45 -5.00 -2.85
C ASP A 29 6.46 -6.36 -2.16
N GLU A 30 5.27 -6.78 -1.69
CA GLU A 30 5.09 -7.96 -0.85
C GLU A 30 5.28 -9.27 -1.61
N SER A 31 6.02 -10.18 -1.01
CA SER A 31 6.31 -11.54 -1.51
C SER A 31 6.87 -11.60 -2.93
N ARG A 32 7.34 -10.47 -3.45
CA ARG A 32 7.93 -10.34 -4.80
C ARG A 32 9.35 -9.79 -4.67
N ARG A 33 9.56 -8.45 -4.72
CA ARG A 33 10.88 -7.83 -4.48
C ARG A 33 11.24 -7.67 -3.01
N LYS A 34 10.25 -7.75 -2.13
CA LYS A 34 10.38 -7.73 -0.65
C LYS A 34 11.13 -6.50 -0.14
N LYS A 35 10.77 -5.33 -0.67
CA LYS A 35 11.37 -4.06 -0.29
C LYS A 35 10.42 -2.89 -0.49
N VAL A 36 10.71 -1.79 0.20
CA VAL A 36 10.06 -0.50 -0.05
C VAL A 36 10.53 0.02 -1.40
N LEU A 37 9.58 0.33 -2.29
CA LEU A 37 9.85 0.90 -3.61
C LEU A 37 9.89 2.42 -3.58
N ALA A 38 9.03 3.03 -2.76
CA ALA A 38 8.96 4.47 -2.55
C ALA A 38 8.25 4.76 -1.23
N GLY A 39 8.41 5.94 -0.69
CA GLY A 39 7.78 6.33 0.56
C GLY A 39 7.76 7.85 0.77
N PRO A 40 7.17 8.30 1.89
CA PRO A 40 7.07 9.70 2.21
C PRO A 40 8.45 10.30 2.53
N THR A 41 8.56 11.61 2.27
CA THR A 41 9.63 12.44 2.82
C THR A 41 9.30 12.78 4.29
N ALA A 42 10.25 13.34 5.03
CA ALA A 42 10.00 13.83 6.39
C ALA A 42 8.85 14.85 6.43
N GLU A 43 8.75 15.71 5.42
CA GLU A 43 7.69 16.69 5.28
C GLU A 43 6.30 16.05 5.08
N THR A 44 6.18 15.13 4.15
CA THR A 44 4.91 14.46 3.86
C THR A 44 4.49 13.48 4.95
N ALA A 45 5.43 12.92 5.69
CA ALA A 45 5.17 12.06 6.84
C ALA A 45 4.47 12.80 7.99
N ALA A 46 4.62 14.12 8.08
CA ALA A 46 3.95 14.94 9.10
C ALA A 46 2.42 14.97 8.98
N ALA A 47 1.86 14.61 7.81
CA ALA A 47 0.42 14.54 7.58
C ALA A 47 -0.24 13.27 8.16
N ILE A 48 0.54 12.32 8.66
CA ILE A 48 0.06 11.02 9.14
C ILE A 48 -0.41 11.15 10.59
N ASP A 49 -1.68 10.80 10.84
CA ASP A 49 -2.21 10.67 12.20
C ASP A 49 -2.11 9.20 12.65
N LYS A 50 -1.12 8.90 13.48
CA LYS A 50 -0.86 7.54 13.95
C LYS A 50 -1.86 7.05 15.01
N THR A 51 -2.72 7.92 15.51
CA THR A 51 -3.66 7.61 16.61
C THR A 51 -5.13 7.69 16.21
N GLY A 52 -5.43 8.25 15.06
CA GLY A 52 -6.78 8.47 14.57
C GLY A 52 -7.05 7.80 13.23
N TRP A 53 -8.17 8.18 12.62
CA TRP A 53 -8.51 7.78 11.27
C TRP A 53 -7.65 8.51 10.25
N ASN A 54 -7.20 7.77 9.23
CA ASN A 54 -6.49 8.33 8.09
C ASN A 54 -7.24 7.97 6.80
N GLU A 55 -7.29 8.91 5.87
CA GLU A 55 -7.80 8.66 4.53
C GLU A 55 -6.64 8.23 3.62
N TYR A 56 -6.78 7.09 3.00
CA TYR A 56 -5.76 6.57 2.08
C TYR A 56 -6.32 6.50 0.67
N THR A 57 -5.68 7.19 -0.27
CA THR A 57 -6.02 7.11 -1.70
C THR A 57 -4.90 6.43 -2.46
N ILE A 58 -5.26 5.41 -3.22
CA ILE A 58 -4.35 4.66 -4.08
C ILE A 58 -4.81 4.85 -5.52
N ARG A 59 -3.94 5.39 -6.37
CA ARG A 59 -4.16 5.46 -7.81
C ARG A 59 -3.14 4.61 -8.53
N ALA A 60 -3.60 3.63 -9.29
CA ALA A 60 -2.76 2.75 -10.09
C ALA A 60 -3.27 2.74 -11.53
N GLN A 61 -2.52 3.33 -12.45
CA GLN A 61 -2.88 3.46 -13.85
C GLN A 61 -1.68 3.14 -14.74
N GLY A 62 -1.80 2.07 -15.54
CA GLY A 62 -0.65 1.60 -16.32
C GLY A 62 0.52 1.23 -15.41
N ASN A 63 1.67 1.82 -15.65
CA ASN A 63 2.88 1.65 -14.83
C ASN A 63 3.03 2.70 -13.72
N PHE A 64 2.05 3.59 -13.58
CA PHE A 64 2.07 4.67 -12.59
C PHE A 64 1.33 4.27 -11.32
N VAL A 65 1.93 4.55 -10.17
CA VAL A 65 1.33 4.38 -8.84
C VAL A 65 1.49 5.66 -8.03
N GLU A 66 0.40 6.18 -7.52
CA GLU A 66 0.38 7.30 -6.58
C GLU A 66 -0.31 6.87 -5.28
N LEU A 67 0.30 7.21 -4.15
CA LEU A 67 -0.31 7.08 -2.84
C LEU A 67 -0.48 8.45 -2.21
N ARG A 68 -1.65 8.68 -1.60
CA ARG A 68 -1.93 9.87 -0.79
C ARG A 68 -2.47 9.46 0.57
N LEU A 69 -1.92 10.04 1.60
CA LEU A 69 -2.40 9.92 2.98
C LEU A 69 -2.88 11.30 3.46
N ASN A 70 -4.16 11.36 3.86
CA ASN A 70 -4.79 12.62 4.29
C ASN A 70 -4.64 13.75 3.26
N GLY A 71 -4.77 13.41 1.96
CA GLY A 71 -4.64 14.35 0.85
C GLY A 71 -3.20 14.71 0.46
N VAL A 72 -2.21 14.27 1.23
CA VAL A 72 -0.78 14.52 0.95
C VAL A 72 -0.19 13.35 0.18
N ARG A 73 0.47 13.63 -0.93
CA ARG A 73 1.11 12.60 -1.75
C ARG A 73 2.37 12.08 -1.06
N THR A 74 2.35 10.81 -0.69
CA THR A 74 3.49 10.12 -0.07
C THR A 74 4.31 9.33 -1.08
N VAL A 75 3.70 8.90 -2.19
CA VAL A 75 4.36 8.13 -3.24
C VAL A 75 3.97 8.64 -4.62
N HIS A 76 4.97 8.77 -5.46
CA HIS A 76 4.86 8.93 -6.91
C HIS A 76 5.85 7.92 -7.53
N PHE A 77 5.35 6.83 -8.05
CA PHE A 77 6.18 5.73 -8.52
C PHE A 77 5.87 5.35 -9.96
N ILE A 78 6.91 5.22 -10.77
CA ILE A 78 6.81 4.70 -12.13
C ILE A 78 7.47 3.32 -12.14
N GLU A 79 6.66 2.29 -12.42
CA GLU A 79 7.15 0.92 -12.54
C GLU A 79 7.91 0.73 -13.84
N THR A 80 9.15 0.29 -13.73
CA THR A 80 10.03 0.01 -14.86
C THR A 80 10.23 -1.47 -15.13
N GLU A 81 9.79 -2.32 -14.20
CA GLU A 81 9.89 -3.77 -14.35
C GLU A 81 8.58 -4.36 -14.89
N ASN A 82 8.68 -5.55 -15.48
CA ASN A 82 7.51 -6.26 -15.99
C ASN A 82 6.83 -7.02 -14.85
N VAL A 83 5.97 -6.33 -14.11
CA VAL A 83 5.19 -6.90 -13.03
C VAL A 83 3.70 -6.95 -13.38
N LEU A 84 2.97 -7.82 -12.69
CA LEU A 84 1.53 -7.96 -12.86
C LEU A 84 0.80 -6.64 -12.59
N ARG A 85 -0.02 -6.21 -13.55
CA ARG A 85 -0.82 -4.97 -13.44
C ARG A 85 -2.29 -5.23 -13.11
N ARG A 86 -2.67 -6.49 -13.01
CA ARG A 86 -4.03 -6.95 -12.70
C ARG A 86 -3.97 -7.82 -11.46
N GLY A 87 -5.07 -7.91 -10.75
CA GLY A 87 -5.15 -8.72 -9.56
C GLY A 87 -6.24 -8.21 -8.62
N PHE A 88 -6.31 -8.79 -7.46
CA PHE A 88 -7.29 -8.40 -6.46
C PHE A 88 -6.76 -7.33 -5.49
N ILE A 89 -7.66 -6.84 -4.66
CA ILE A 89 -7.39 -5.96 -3.53
C ILE A 89 -7.63 -6.77 -2.26
N ALA A 90 -6.73 -6.63 -1.29
CA ALA A 90 -6.85 -7.24 0.02
C ALA A 90 -6.59 -6.21 1.12
N LEU A 91 -7.21 -6.41 2.26
CA LEU A 91 -6.94 -5.67 3.49
C LEU A 91 -6.12 -6.59 4.39
N GLN A 92 -4.97 -6.10 4.86
CA GLN A 92 -4.02 -6.91 5.61
C GLN A 92 -4.06 -6.63 7.11
N VAL A 93 -3.98 -7.70 7.90
CA VAL A 93 -3.57 -7.66 9.29
C VAL A 93 -2.30 -8.54 9.41
N HIS A 94 -1.18 -7.91 9.77
CA HIS A 94 0.11 -8.60 9.84
C HIS A 94 0.13 -9.63 10.96
N SER A 95 0.74 -10.79 10.71
CA SER A 95 1.01 -11.81 11.73
C SER A 95 2.08 -11.34 12.71
N GLY A 96 2.09 -11.91 13.92
CA GLY A 96 3.08 -11.58 14.95
C GLY A 96 2.47 -10.92 16.17
N PRO A 97 2.91 -9.71 16.57
CA PRO A 97 2.38 -9.04 17.76
C PRO A 97 0.88 -8.76 17.62
N LYS A 98 0.20 -8.62 18.75
CA LYS A 98 -1.23 -8.32 18.77
C LYS A 98 -1.46 -6.95 18.14
N ILE A 99 -2.13 -6.95 16.97
CA ILE A 99 -2.44 -5.77 16.18
C ILE A 99 -3.95 -5.71 15.94
N GLU A 100 -4.49 -4.51 15.99
CA GLU A 100 -5.87 -4.22 15.63
C GLU A 100 -5.88 -3.11 14.56
N VAL A 101 -6.54 -3.38 13.43
CA VAL A 101 -6.67 -2.44 12.31
C VAL A 101 -8.13 -2.32 11.96
N HIS A 102 -8.61 -1.09 11.80
CA HIS A 102 -9.98 -0.78 11.39
C HIS A 102 -9.99 -0.17 10.00
N PHE A 103 -10.89 -0.65 9.16
CA PHE A 103 -11.13 -0.13 7.81
C PHE A 103 -12.59 0.29 7.70
N LYS A 104 -12.85 1.40 7.01
CA LYS A 104 -14.20 1.85 6.69
C LYS A 104 -14.23 2.61 5.37
N ASP A 105 -15.42 2.78 4.81
CA ASP A 105 -15.68 3.59 3.62
C ASP A 105 -14.80 3.20 2.43
N VAL A 106 -14.59 1.88 2.24
CA VAL A 106 -13.76 1.37 1.15
C VAL A 106 -14.50 1.55 -0.17
N GLN A 107 -13.88 2.28 -1.11
CA GLN A 107 -14.43 2.58 -2.41
C GLN A 107 -13.44 2.23 -3.51
N ILE A 108 -13.95 1.78 -4.65
CA ILE A 108 -13.17 1.47 -5.84
C ILE A 108 -13.80 2.17 -7.03
N ARG A 109 -12.95 2.78 -7.86
CA ARG A 109 -13.35 3.38 -9.12
C ARG A 109 -12.39 2.96 -10.23
N GLU A 110 -12.93 2.39 -11.31
CA GLU A 110 -12.15 2.19 -12.54
C GLU A 110 -11.88 3.53 -13.24
N LEU A 111 -10.66 3.65 -13.72
CA LEU A 111 -10.20 4.84 -14.46
C LEU A 111 -10.33 4.63 -15.96
#